data_e6c67111436e9dbf458e810c0edadfa4
#
_entry.id   e6c67111436e9dbf458e810c0edadfa4
#
_cell.length_a   1.000
_cell.length_b   1.000
_cell.length_c   1.000
_cell.angle_alpha   90.00
_cell.angle_beta   90.00
_cell.angle_gamma   90.00
#
_symmetry.space_group_name_H-M   'P 1'
#
loop_
_entity.id
_entity.type
_entity.pdbx_description
1 polymer ?
#
loop_
_entity_poly.entity_id
_entity_poly.type
_entity_poly.pdbx_seq_one_letter_code
_entity_poly.pdbx_strand_id
1 'polypeptide(L)'
;MPSISLPSLRGGVSRFSGAGVGLLILFMDYVVGLGEALWDVLPEGKKLGGAPANFAFHAGQFGLNSIAVSALGEDKLADETIEQLEEKKLQYCMPRVPYPTGTVQVELDGEGIPTYDIKENVAWDNIPFNDDLKAVAENACAVCWGSLAQRNVVSRETIYKFLDATPKGCMKIFDINLRQNFYTKEVICESMKRCNVLKINDEELVLIGRMFGYPGLDIENKCWLILGKYDLDMLVLTCGTNGSYVFTPGEMSYQPTPKVEVADTVGAGDSFTGTFCASILAGMPVSEAHKRAVKVSAYVCTQNGAMPVLPEEIKK
;
A
#
# COMPACT_ATOMS: atom_id res chain seq x y z
N MET A 1 30.94 0.81 -12.22
CA MET A 1 29.71 1.28 -11.57
C MET A 1 28.88 1.97 -12.64
N PRO A 2 27.74 1.42 -13.07
CA PRO A 2 26.81 2.16 -13.92
C PRO A 2 25.96 3.04 -12.99
N SER A 3 26.06 4.36 -13.21
CA SER A 3 25.20 5.35 -12.60
C SER A 3 23.78 5.14 -13.12
N ILE A 4 22.85 4.85 -12.22
CA ILE A 4 21.41 4.82 -12.53
C ILE A 4 21.02 6.27 -12.84
N SER A 5 20.81 6.58 -14.12
CA SER A 5 20.24 7.85 -14.52
C SER A 5 18.75 7.81 -14.26
N LEU A 6 18.30 8.61 -13.29
CA LEU A 6 16.88 8.98 -13.20
C LEU A 6 16.42 9.50 -14.56
N PRO A 7 15.23 9.09 -15.07
CA PRO A 7 14.69 9.70 -16.28
C PRO A 7 14.56 11.20 -16.04
N SER A 8 15.11 12.00 -16.96
CA SER A 8 15.09 13.46 -16.89
C SER A 8 13.65 13.93 -16.71
N LEU A 9 13.38 14.66 -15.63
CA LEU A 9 12.14 15.38 -15.36
C LEU A 9 11.85 16.34 -16.52
N ARG A 10 11.12 15.89 -17.54
CA ARG A 10 10.48 16.76 -18.52
C ARG A 10 9.04 17.00 -18.07
N GLY A 11 8.89 17.91 -17.10
CA GLY A 11 7.61 18.52 -16.80
C GLY A 11 7.09 19.27 -18.01
N GLY A 12 6.01 18.80 -18.62
CA GLY A 12 5.29 19.52 -19.65
C GLY A 12 4.63 20.76 -19.04
N VAL A 13 5.22 21.94 -19.24
CA VAL A 13 4.62 23.22 -18.87
C VAL A 13 3.51 23.54 -19.88
N SER A 14 2.24 23.27 -19.53
CA SER A 14 1.12 23.88 -20.25
C SER A 14 0.94 25.30 -19.77
N ARG A 15 1.31 26.26 -20.65
CA ARG A 15 1.07 27.71 -20.42
C ARG A 15 -0.42 28.00 -20.61
N PHE A 16 -1.11 28.27 -19.52
CA PHE A 16 -2.36 29.04 -19.56
C PHE A 16 -2.02 30.52 -19.40
N SER A 17 -2.26 31.29 -20.46
CA SER A 17 -2.18 32.76 -20.45
C SER A 17 -3.44 33.33 -19.80
N GLY A 18 -3.29 33.88 -18.60
CA GLY A 18 -4.32 34.65 -17.91
C GLY A 18 -3.69 35.34 -16.71
N ALA A 19 -3.66 36.69 -16.72
CA ALA A 19 -3.02 37.49 -15.70
C ALA A 19 -3.63 37.26 -14.32
N GLY A 20 -2.83 36.80 -13.36
CA GLY A 20 -3.20 36.67 -11.95
C GLY A 20 -2.20 35.79 -11.24
N VAL A 21 -1.45 36.33 -10.30
CA VAL A 21 -0.55 35.75 -9.32
C VAL A 21 -0.27 34.25 -9.52
N GLY A 22 0.87 33.94 -10.13
CA GLY A 22 1.30 32.57 -10.37
C GLY A 22 1.61 31.88 -9.05
N LEU A 23 0.63 31.14 -8.52
CA LEU A 23 0.86 30.10 -7.54
C LEU A 23 1.65 29.02 -8.28
N LEU A 24 2.93 28.89 -7.98
CA LEU A 24 3.75 27.76 -8.42
C LEU A 24 3.19 26.54 -7.67
N ILE A 25 2.21 25.85 -8.27
CA ILE A 25 1.75 24.56 -7.80
C ILE A 25 2.95 23.63 -8.04
N LEU A 26 3.74 23.38 -7.01
CA LEU A 26 4.66 22.25 -6.97
C LEU A 26 3.78 21.01 -7.15
N PHE A 27 3.86 20.39 -8.33
CA PHE A 27 3.15 19.15 -8.60
C PHE A 27 3.73 18.08 -7.69
N MET A 28 2.95 17.69 -6.69
CA MET A 28 3.17 16.47 -5.95
C MET A 28 2.78 15.34 -6.89
N ASP A 29 3.75 14.56 -7.37
CA ASP A 29 3.50 13.68 -8.52
C ASP A 29 3.38 12.20 -8.13
N TYR A 30 4.00 11.75 -7.01
CA TYR A 30 4.11 10.34 -6.72
C TYR A 30 2.99 9.80 -5.83
N VAL A 31 2.41 8.66 -6.25
CA VAL A 31 1.66 7.75 -5.38
C VAL A 31 2.60 6.61 -4.98
N VAL A 32 2.96 6.56 -3.72
CA VAL A 32 4.06 5.73 -3.21
C VAL A 32 3.52 4.53 -2.45
N GLY A 33 3.95 3.33 -2.84
CA GLY A 33 3.86 2.14 -2.00
C GLY A 33 5.20 1.91 -1.30
N LEU A 34 5.25 2.03 0.03
CA LEU A 34 6.48 1.99 0.83
C LEU A 34 6.50 0.79 1.77
N GLY A 35 7.46 -0.11 1.63
CA GLY A 35 7.63 -1.24 2.54
C GLY A 35 8.28 -2.46 1.93
N GLU A 36 7.73 -3.64 2.19
CA GLU A 36 8.28 -4.92 1.76
C GLU A 36 8.18 -5.15 0.26
N ALA A 37 9.26 -5.68 -0.32
CA ALA A 37 9.29 -6.33 -1.63
C ALA A 37 9.85 -7.75 -1.44
N LEU A 38 9.12 -8.76 -1.86
CA LEU A 38 9.46 -10.15 -1.55
C LEU A 38 8.97 -11.11 -2.64
N TRP A 39 9.46 -12.32 -2.58
CA TRP A 39 9.01 -13.42 -3.41
C TRP A 39 8.29 -14.46 -2.55
N ASP A 40 7.06 -14.77 -2.92
CA ASP A 40 6.35 -15.95 -2.42
C ASP A 40 6.89 -17.17 -3.16
N VAL A 41 7.57 -18.03 -2.44
CA VAL A 41 8.17 -19.27 -2.97
C VAL A 41 7.23 -20.42 -2.67
N LEU A 42 6.52 -20.86 -3.71
CA LEU A 42 5.52 -21.92 -3.68
C LEU A 42 6.12 -23.21 -4.28
N PRO A 43 5.57 -24.39 -3.99
CA PRO A 43 6.04 -25.64 -4.59
C PRO A 43 6.02 -25.63 -6.14
N GLU A 44 5.06 -24.95 -6.75
CA GLU A 44 4.90 -24.82 -8.20
C GLU A 44 5.71 -23.68 -8.83
N GLY A 45 6.38 -22.87 -8.04
CA GLY A 45 7.18 -21.72 -8.52
C GLY A 45 7.19 -20.55 -7.57
N LYS A 46 7.64 -19.41 -8.06
CA LYS A 46 7.71 -18.18 -7.25
C LYS A 46 6.90 -17.05 -7.88
N LYS A 47 6.32 -16.20 -7.05
CA LYS A 47 5.55 -15.02 -7.46
C LYS A 47 6.11 -13.78 -6.76
N LEU A 48 6.24 -12.69 -7.50
CA LEU A 48 6.58 -11.40 -6.88
C LEU A 48 5.39 -10.92 -6.06
N GLY A 49 5.66 -10.57 -4.80
CA GLY A 49 4.73 -10.08 -3.82
C GLY A 49 5.23 -8.82 -3.10
N GLY A 50 4.44 -8.35 -2.16
CA GLY A 50 4.67 -7.14 -1.40
C GLY A 50 3.49 -6.18 -1.56
N ALA A 51 2.72 -5.99 -0.48
CA ALA A 51 1.54 -5.14 -0.49
C ALA A 51 1.82 -3.71 -1.01
N PRO A 52 2.96 -3.07 -0.69
CA PRO A 52 3.28 -1.75 -1.23
C PRO A 52 3.40 -1.71 -2.76
N ALA A 53 4.04 -2.70 -3.37
CA ALA A 53 4.17 -2.78 -4.83
C ALA A 53 2.81 -3.05 -5.49
N ASN A 54 1.99 -3.92 -4.90
CA ASN A 54 0.62 -4.20 -5.38
C ASN A 54 -0.23 -2.92 -5.35
N PHE A 55 -0.22 -2.18 -4.24
CA PHE A 55 -0.90 -0.90 -4.11
C PHE A 55 -0.48 0.09 -5.20
N ALA A 56 0.83 0.31 -5.37
CA ALA A 56 1.36 1.25 -6.36
C ALA A 56 0.98 0.83 -7.79
N PHE A 57 1.04 -0.47 -8.11
CA PHE A 57 0.63 -0.98 -9.41
C PHE A 57 -0.84 -0.67 -9.70
N HIS A 58 -1.74 -0.95 -8.74
CA HIS A 58 -3.16 -0.70 -8.93
C HIS A 58 -3.49 0.79 -9.03
N ALA A 59 -2.87 1.64 -8.24
CA ALA A 59 -3.03 3.09 -8.35
C ALA A 59 -2.55 3.62 -9.72
N GLY A 60 -1.42 3.10 -10.24
CA GLY A 60 -0.86 3.48 -11.53
C GLY A 60 -1.77 3.14 -12.71
N GLN A 61 -2.60 2.10 -12.62
CA GLN A 61 -3.54 1.75 -13.68
C GLN A 61 -4.65 2.80 -13.92
N PHE A 62 -4.80 3.76 -13.02
CA PHE A 62 -5.70 4.92 -13.16
C PHE A 62 -4.98 6.18 -13.67
N GLY A 63 -3.77 6.03 -14.23
CA GLY A 63 -3.01 7.12 -14.83
C GLY A 63 -2.21 7.95 -13.83
N LEU A 64 -2.06 7.50 -12.59
CA LEU A 64 -1.23 8.17 -11.59
C LEU A 64 0.24 7.80 -11.75
N ASN A 65 1.13 8.70 -11.39
CA ASN A 65 2.56 8.48 -11.34
C ASN A 65 2.91 7.67 -10.07
N SER A 66 2.81 6.34 -10.16
CA SER A 66 2.99 5.46 -9.00
C SER A 66 4.39 4.87 -8.95
N ILE A 67 4.90 4.68 -7.73
CA ILE A 67 6.25 4.17 -7.48
C ILE A 67 6.26 3.23 -6.26
N ALA A 68 6.94 2.09 -6.40
CA ALA A 68 7.20 1.18 -5.29
C ALA A 68 8.56 1.50 -4.65
N VAL A 69 8.57 1.69 -3.33
CA VAL A 69 9.77 2.00 -2.54
C VAL A 69 10.05 0.88 -1.55
N SER A 70 11.25 0.29 -1.67
CA SER A 70 11.71 -0.81 -0.83
C SER A 70 13.25 -0.85 -0.81
N ALA A 71 13.83 -2.01 -0.52
CA ALA A 71 15.23 -2.34 -0.79
C ALA A 71 15.35 -3.76 -1.33
N LEU A 72 16.37 -4.02 -2.12
CA LEU A 72 16.67 -5.31 -2.72
C LEU A 72 18.09 -5.77 -2.37
N GLY A 73 18.33 -7.07 -2.42
CA GLY A 73 19.66 -7.65 -2.23
C GLY A 73 20.56 -7.46 -3.45
N GLU A 74 21.83 -7.89 -3.30
CA GLU A 74 22.78 -8.00 -4.40
C GLU A 74 22.75 -9.43 -4.97
N ASP A 75 21.54 -9.89 -5.33
CA ASP A 75 21.28 -11.27 -5.74
C ASP A 75 20.38 -11.36 -6.99
N LYS A 76 20.27 -12.57 -7.53
CA LYS A 76 19.48 -12.83 -8.73
C LYS A 76 17.99 -12.54 -8.54
N LEU A 77 17.42 -12.75 -7.35
CA LEU A 77 16.03 -12.44 -7.09
C LEU A 77 15.75 -10.94 -7.18
N ALA A 78 16.72 -10.13 -6.82
CA ALA A 78 16.63 -8.69 -6.97
C ALA A 78 16.61 -8.26 -8.45
N ASP A 79 17.40 -8.90 -9.32
CA ASP A 79 17.39 -8.63 -10.75
C ASP A 79 16.05 -9.03 -11.36
N GLU A 80 15.54 -10.21 -11.03
CA GLU A 80 14.22 -10.68 -11.44
C GLU A 80 13.07 -9.79 -10.92
N THR A 81 13.22 -9.20 -9.72
CA THR A 81 12.25 -8.22 -9.20
C THR A 81 12.19 -7.00 -10.11
N ILE A 82 13.35 -6.46 -10.48
CA ILE A 82 13.44 -5.30 -11.38
C ILE A 82 12.80 -5.62 -12.74
N GLU A 83 13.16 -6.77 -13.35
CA GLU A 83 12.59 -7.22 -14.62
C GLU A 83 11.05 -7.27 -14.57
N GLN A 84 10.47 -7.85 -13.50
CA GLN A 84 9.02 -7.92 -13.37
C GLN A 84 8.35 -6.55 -13.15
N LEU A 85 8.98 -5.63 -12.40
CA LEU A 85 8.45 -4.29 -12.23
C LEU A 85 8.48 -3.51 -13.55
N GLU A 86 9.55 -3.66 -14.35
CA GLU A 86 9.67 -3.05 -15.67
C GLU A 86 8.64 -3.60 -16.66
N GLU A 87 8.41 -4.92 -16.69
CA GLU A 87 7.36 -5.56 -17.49
C GLU A 87 5.98 -5.01 -17.14
N LYS A 88 5.72 -4.75 -15.86
CA LYS A 88 4.48 -4.15 -15.37
C LYS A 88 4.43 -2.63 -15.53
N LYS A 89 5.52 -2.00 -16.00
CA LYS A 89 5.67 -0.54 -16.14
C LYS A 89 5.46 0.20 -14.80
N LEU A 90 5.79 -0.46 -13.69
CA LEU A 90 5.76 0.15 -12.37
C LEU A 90 7.12 0.76 -12.04
N GLN A 91 7.13 2.05 -11.73
CA GLN A 91 8.35 2.70 -11.26
C GLN A 91 8.76 2.17 -9.88
N TYR A 92 10.05 2.21 -9.62
CA TYR A 92 10.60 1.74 -8.35
C TYR A 92 11.77 2.62 -7.88
N CYS A 93 11.92 2.72 -6.56
CA CYS A 93 13.09 3.25 -5.88
C CYS A 93 13.51 2.22 -4.83
N MET A 94 14.42 1.31 -5.22
CA MET A 94 14.81 0.15 -4.42
C MET A 94 16.34 0.02 -4.41
N PRO A 95 17.05 0.75 -3.51
CA PRO A 95 18.50 0.64 -3.40
C PRO A 95 18.92 -0.79 -3.06
N ARG A 96 20.09 -1.19 -3.57
CA ARG A 96 20.73 -2.46 -3.24
C ARG A 96 21.39 -2.36 -1.87
N VAL A 97 21.19 -3.39 -1.06
CA VAL A 97 21.76 -3.49 0.30
C VAL A 97 22.43 -4.86 0.49
N PRO A 98 23.41 -5.00 1.41
CA PRO A 98 24.14 -6.26 1.62
C PRO A 98 23.34 -7.28 2.45
N TYR A 99 22.08 -7.46 2.09
CA TYR A 99 21.13 -8.41 2.66
C TYR A 99 20.41 -9.14 1.53
N PRO A 100 19.99 -10.41 1.71
CA PRO A 100 19.27 -11.13 0.66
C PRO A 100 17.94 -10.48 0.33
N THR A 101 17.52 -10.57 -0.92
CA THR A 101 16.14 -10.18 -1.32
C THR A 101 15.12 -10.99 -0.52
N GLY A 102 14.07 -10.34 -0.07
CA GLY A 102 13.05 -10.93 0.80
C GLY A 102 12.33 -12.11 0.15
N THR A 103 12.10 -13.16 0.92
CA THR A 103 11.32 -14.32 0.51
C THR A 103 10.35 -14.75 1.62
N VAL A 104 9.23 -15.32 1.19
CA VAL A 104 8.29 -16.06 2.03
C VAL A 104 8.25 -17.49 1.50
N GLN A 105 8.66 -18.46 2.34
CA GLN A 105 8.52 -19.86 1.99
C GLN A 105 7.10 -20.31 2.33
N VAL A 106 6.42 -20.90 1.36
CA VAL A 106 5.08 -21.44 1.53
C VAL A 106 5.17 -22.95 1.48
N GLU A 107 4.96 -23.58 2.63
CA GLU A 107 4.94 -25.02 2.76
C GLU A 107 3.50 -25.50 3.00
N LEU A 108 3.08 -26.54 2.32
CA LEU A 108 1.79 -27.17 2.56
C LEU A 108 1.97 -28.32 3.55
N ASP A 109 1.16 -28.35 4.60
CA ASP A 109 1.11 -29.49 5.50
C ASP A 109 0.46 -30.72 4.84
N GLY A 110 0.37 -31.83 5.60
CA GLY A 110 -0.22 -33.08 5.11
C GLY A 110 -1.71 -32.99 4.74
N GLU A 111 -2.40 -31.93 5.15
CA GLU A 111 -3.79 -31.61 4.86
C GLU A 111 -3.93 -30.53 3.76
N GLY A 112 -2.79 -30.05 3.23
CA GLY A 112 -2.75 -28.99 2.20
C GLY A 112 -2.94 -27.58 2.76
N ILE A 113 -2.80 -27.38 4.07
CA ILE A 113 -2.91 -26.07 4.72
C ILE A 113 -1.56 -25.35 4.58
N PRO A 114 -1.53 -24.12 4.03
CA PRO A 114 -0.29 -23.38 3.83
C PRO A 114 0.26 -22.84 5.17
N THR A 115 1.56 -23.07 5.38
CA THR A 115 2.35 -22.42 6.42
C THR A 115 3.31 -21.44 5.75
N TYR A 116 3.37 -20.21 6.26
CA TYR A 116 4.18 -19.13 5.70
C TYR A 116 5.39 -18.88 6.60
N ASP A 117 6.59 -18.96 6.06
CA ASP A 117 7.82 -18.59 6.75
C ASP A 117 8.39 -17.31 6.11
N ILE A 118 8.11 -16.17 6.72
CA ILE A 118 8.58 -14.85 6.26
C ILE A 118 10.01 -14.67 6.77
N LYS A 119 10.99 -14.81 5.86
CA LYS A 119 12.41 -14.72 6.24
C LYS A 119 12.75 -13.35 6.82
N GLU A 120 13.54 -13.39 7.90
CA GLU A 120 14.04 -12.19 8.58
C GLU A 120 15.46 -11.82 8.12
N ASN A 121 15.92 -10.61 8.47
CA ASN A 121 17.21 -10.05 8.08
C ASN A 121 17.41 -10.00 6.56
N VAL A 122 16.38 -9.61 5.86
CA VAL A 122 16.35 -9.45 4.41
C VAL A 122 16.46 -7.97 3.99
N ALA A 123 16.56 -7.72 2.69
CA ALA A 123 16.79 -6.38 2.16
C ALA A 123 15.77 -5.35 2.61
N TRP A 124 14.46 -5.67 2.55
CA TRP A 124 13.40 -4.74 2.97
C TRP A 124 13.30 -4.52 4.51
N ASP A 125 14.02 -5.29 5.32
CA ASP A 125 14.24 -4.98 6.74
C ASP A 125 15.26 -3.83 6.92
N ASN A 126 16.00 -3.48 5.86
CA ASN A 126 17.14 -2.57 5.88
C ASN A 126 17.03 -1.48 4.79
N ILE A 127 15.85 -0.92 4.58
CA ILE A 127 15.61 0.18 3.63
C ILE A 127 16.38 1.42 4.11
N PRO A 128 17.38 1.92 3.36
CA PRO A 128 18.12 3.12 3.77
C PRO A 128 17.35 4.38 3.40
N PHE A 129 17.37 5.41 4.26
CA PHE A 129 16.86 6.73 3.92
C PHE A 129 17.98 7.56 3.28
N ASN A 130 18.05 7.53 1.96
CA ASN A 130 19.01 8.26 1.15
C ASN A 130 18.37 9.46 0.42
N ASP A 131 19.16 10.19 -0.37
CA ASP A 131 18.68 11.37 -1.10
C ASP A 131 17.61 11.03 -2.15
N ASP A 132 17.68 9.84 -2.78
CA ASP A 132 16.68 9.39 -3.76
C ASP A 132 15.32 9.14 -3.07
N LEU A 133 15.31 8.42 -1.94
CA LEU A 133 14.09 8.20 -1.17
C LEU A 133 13.53 9.53 -0.64
N LYS A 134 14.40 10.43 -0.20
CA LYS A 134 14.01 11.76 0.25
C LYS A 134 13.35 12.56 -0.88
N ALA A 135 13.93 12.55 -2.07
CA ALA A 135 13.36 13.22 -3.23
C ALA A 135 11.99 12.65 -3.61
N VAL A 136 11.79 11.33 -3.54
CA VAL A 136 10.47 10.70 -3.73
C VAL A 136 9.49 11.16 -2.66
N ALA A 137 9.90 11.18 -1.38
CA ALA A 137 9.04 11.61 -0.27
C ALA A 137 8.57 13.06 -0.42
N GLU A 138 9.49 13.98 -0.74
CA GLU A 138 9.21 15.41 -0.91
C GLU A 138 8.26 15.70 -2.08
N ASN A 139 8.09 14.76 -3.02
CA ASN A 139 7.18 14.87 -4.17
C ASN A 139 5.98 13.90 -4.08
N ALA A 140 5.70 13.30 -2.94
CA ALA A 140 4.59 12.37 -2.77
C ALA A 140 3.25 13.09 -2.56
N CYS A 141 2.24 12.74 -3.35
CA CYS A 141 0.83 13.13 -3.11
C CYS A 141 0.06 12.09 -2.28
N ALA A 142 0.50 10.82 -2.33
CA ALA A 142 0.01 9.77 -1.45
C ALA A 142 1.11 8.78 -1.10
N VAL A 143 1.05 8.23 0.11
CA VAL A 143 1.94 7.16 0.58
C VAL A 143 1.10 6.10 1.27
N CYS A 144 1.27 4.82 0.86
CA CYS A 144 0.70 3.67 1.54
C CYS A 144 1.82 2.82 2.12
N TRP A 145 1.69 2.45 3.41
CA TRP A 145 2.63 1.56 4.08
C TRP A 145 1.90 0.62 5.04
N GLY A 146 2.55 -0.49 5.39
CA GLY A 146 2.02 -1.49 6.31
C GLY A 146 2.80 -1.62 7.62
N SER A 147 2.41 -2.60 8.43
CA SER A 147 3.11 -2.92 9.68
C SER A 147 4.35 -3.79 9.46
N LEU A 148 4.36 -4.67 8.45
CA LEU A 148 5.35 -5.72 8.28
C LEU A 148 6.77 -5.17 8.11
N ALA A 149 6.97 -4.19 7.23
CA ALA A 149 8.29 -3.59 6.98
C ALA A 149 8.83 -2.78 8.18
N GLN A 150 8.00 -2.56 9.20
CA GLN A 150 8.39 -1.87 10.43
C GLN A 150 8.89 -2.82 11.53
N ARG A 151 8.94 -4.14 11.28
CA ARG A 151 9.44 -5.12 12.25
C ARG A 151 10.91 -4.87 12.61
N ASN A 152 11.72 -4.45 11.64
CA ASN A 152 13.12 -4.04 11.89
C ASN A 152 13.20 -2.52 12.10
N VAL A 153 14.06 -2.11 13.04
CA VAL A 153 14.23 -0.70 13.41
C VAL A 153 14.74 0.16 12.25
N VAL A 154 15.61 -0.37 11.39
CA VAL A 154 16.21 0.38 10.26
C VAL A 154 15.12 0.83 9.29
N SER A 155 14.32 -0.09 8.78
CA SER A 155 13.23 0.26 7.85
C SER A 155 12.12 1.05 8.53
N ARG A 156 11.82 0.78 9.81
CA ARG A 156 10.86 1.57 10.58
C ARG A 156 11.26 3.05 10.70
N GLU A 157 12.52 3.33 11.03
CA GLU A 157 13.03 4.69 11.07
C GLU A 157 13.02 5.36 9.70
N THR A 158 13.36 4.61 8.65
CA THR A 158 13.26 5.10 7.27
C THR A 158 11.83 5.45 6.89
N ILE A 159 10.85 4.59 7.21
CA ILE A 159 9.43 4.86 6.97
C ILE A 159 9.02 6.16 7.70
N TYR A 160 9.40 6.34 8.96
CA TYR A 160 9.05 7.56 9.70
C TYR A 160 9.69 8.80 9.08
N LYS A 161 10.98 8.77 8.74
CA LYS A 161 11.66 9.90 8.06
C LYS A 161 11.03 10.21 6.71
N PHE A 162 10.62 9.18 5.98
CA PHE A 162 9.93 9.34 4.69
C PHE A 162 8.58 10.07 4.88
N LEU A 163 7.76 9.61 5.83
CA LEU A 163 6.47 10.22 6.13
C LEU A 163 6.59 11.67 6.64
N ASP A 164 7.65 11.95 7.42
CA ASP A 164 7.94 13.29 7.92
C ASP A 164 8.41 14.25 6.81
N ALA A 165 9.02 13.71 5.74
CA ALA A 165 9.47 14.49 4.58
C ALA A 165 8.36 14.76 3.54
N THR A 166 7.19 14.11 3.65
CA THR A 166 6.09 14.34 2.70
C THR A 166 5.47 15.73 2.84
N PRO A 167 4.98 16.32 1.72
CA PRO A 167 4.31 17.62 1.75
C PRO A 167 3.06 17.63 2.63
N LYS A 168 2.67 18.83 3.09
CA LYS A 168 1.36 19.02 3.71
C LYS A 168 0.26 18.68 2.70
N GLY A 169 -0.76 17.93 3.14
CA GLY A 169 -1.85 17.48 2.27
C GLY A 169 -1.58 16.16 1.55
N CYS A 170 -0.41 15.55 1.74
CA CYS A 170 -0.16 14.18 1.30
C CYS A 170 -1.15 13.21 1.96
N MET A 171 -1.79 12.35 1.16
CA MET A 171 -2.64 11.27 1.66
C MET A 171 -1.76 10.17 2.24
N LYS A 172 -1.79 9.99 3.55
CA LYS A 172 -0.98 9.02 4.29
C LYS A 172 -1.84 7.84 4.70
N ILE A 173 -1.76 6.75 3.95
CA ILE A 173 -2.58 5.55 4.13
C ILE A 173 -1.79 4.52 4.92
N PHE A 174 -2.20 4.25 6.16
CA PHE A 174 -1.71 3.12 6.91
C PHE A 174 -2.64 1.92 6.69
N ASP A 175 -2.21 0.98 5.85
CA ASP A 175 -2.84 -0.34 5.73
C ASP A 175 -2.21 -1.25 6.77
N ILE A 176 -2.94 -1.57 7.86
CA ILE A 176 -2.38 -2.28 9.03
C ILE A 176 -1.72 -3.58 8.61
N ASN A 177 -2.42 -4.41 7.82
CA ASN A 177 -1.90 -5.60 7.16
C ASN A 177 -1.02 -6.47 8.06
N LEU A 178 -1.58 -6.93 9.19
CA LEU A 178 -0.85 -7.72 10.18
C LEU A 178 -0.38 -9.05 9.62
N ARG A 179 0.86 -9.40 9.90
CA ARG A 179 1.45 -10.69 9.53
C ARG A 179 2.10 -11.35 10.73
N GLN A 180 1.66 -12.57 11.05
CA GLN A 180 2.20 -13.35 12.17
C GLN A 180 2.32 -12.52 13.46
N ASN A 181 3.52 -12.43 14.05
CA ASN A 181 3.83 -11.64 15.23
C ASN A 181 4.76 -10.45 14.93
N PHE A 182 4.88 -10.05 13.65
CA PHE A 182 5.79 -8.98 13.20
C PHE A 182 5.19 -7.58 13.40
N TYR A 183 4.50 -7.36 14.49
CA TYR A 183 3.95 -6.06 14.88
C TYR A 183 3.98 -5.89 16.40
N THR A 184 3.98 -4.64 16.85
CA THR A 184 3.83 -4.30 18.26
C THR A 184 2.80 -3.20 18.42
N LYS A 185 2.29 -3.05 19.65
CA LYS A 185 1.35 -1.97 19.97
C LYS A 185 1.94 -0.60 19.67
N GLU A 186 3.23 -0.40 19.92
CA GLU A 186 3.97 0.83 19.67
C GLU A 186 4.02 1.15 18.19
N VAL A 187 4.39 0.18 17.34
CA VAL A 187 4.45 0.35 15.87
C VAL A 187 3.09 0.75 15.31
N ILE A 188 2.03 0.07 15.75
CA ILE A 188 0.66 0.38 15.28
C ILE A 188 0.24 1.77 15.77
N CYS A 189 0.49 2.10 17.05
CA CYS A 189 0.14 3.40 17.61
C CYS A 189 0.86 4.54 16.88
N GLU A 190 2.17 4.41 16.66
CA GLU A 190 2.96 5.42 15.97
C GLU A 190 2.57 5.57 14.49
N SER A 191 2.20 4.49 13.82
CA SER A 191 1.69 4.54 12.45
C SER A 191 0.31 5.22 12.38
N MET A 192 -0.60 4.91 13.32
CA MET A 192 -1.91 5.56 13.39
C MET A 192 -1.84 7.06 13.70
N LYS A 193 -0.80 7.52 14.40
CA LYS A 193 -0.56 8.95 14.65
C LYS A 193 -0.02 9.68 13.40
N ARG A 194 0.58 8.96 12.46
CA ARG A 194 1.20 9.52 11.24
C ARG A 194 0.32 9.43 10.02
N CYS A 195 -0.71 8.59 10.03
CA CYS A 195 -1.65 8.50 8.93
C CYS A 195 -2.79 9.51 9.05
N ASN A 196 -3.41 9.82 7.94
CA ASN A 196 -4.73 10.49 7.87
C ASN A 196 -5.79 9.57 7.25
N VAL A 197 -5.38 8.43 6.67
CA VAL A 197 -6.28 7.37 6.22
C VAL A 197 -5.81 6.05 6.85
N LEU A 198 -6.70 5.40 7.57
CA LEU A 198 -6.46 4.06 8.13
C LEU A 198 -7.24 3.03 7.32
N LYS A 199 -6.57 1.97 6.86
CA LYS A 199 -7.26 0.80 6.32
C LYS A 199 -7.01 -0.39 7.25
N ILE A 200 -8.07 -1.10 7.55
CA ILE A 200 -8.09 -2.24 8.49
C ILE A 200 -9.13 -3.26 8.04
N ASN A 201 -8.91 -4.54 8.30
CA ASN A 201 -9.95 -5.55 8.15
C ASN A 201 -10.64 -5.86 9.49
N ASP A 202 -11.73 -6.63 9.44
CA ASP A 202 -12.55 -6.94 10.61
C ASP A 202 -11.81 -7.79 11.66
N GLU A 203 -10.96 -8.73 11.26
CA GLU A 203 -10.14 -9.54 12.17
C GLU A 203 -9.08 -8.66 12.88
N GLU A 204 -8.40 -7.81 12.12
CA GLU A 204 -7.44 -6.83 12.64
C GLU A 204 -8.13 -5.85 13.60
N LEU A 205 -9.34 -5.38 13.27
CA LEU A 205 -10.09 -4.47 14.12
C LEU A 205 -10.43 -5.10 15.48
N VAL A 206 -10.76 -6.39 15.51
CA VAL A 206 -10.97 -7.14 16.76
C VAL A 206 -9.69 -7.18 17.59
N LEU A 207 -8.56 -7.50 16.95
CA LEU A 207 -7.25 -7.57 17.61
C LEU A 207 -6.83 -6.20 18.16
N ILE A 208 -6.94 -5.14 17.34
CA ILE A 208 -6.65 -3.75 17.73
C ILE A 208 -7.56 -3.32 18.89
N GLY A 209 -8.86 -3.64 18.83
CA GLY A 209 -9.78 -3.35 19.93
C GLY A 209 -9.36 -3.98 21.26
N ARG A 210 -8.86 -5.21 21.26
CA ARG A 210 -8.29 -5.87 22.45
C ARG A 210 -7.01 -5.20 22.91
N MET A 211 -6.10 -4.93 21.99
CA MET A 211 -4.78 -4.34 22.25
C MET A 211 -4.88 -2.93 22.88
N PHE A 212 -5.87 -2.15 22.45
CA PHE A 212 -6.06 -0.76 22.89
C PHE A 212 -7.12 -0.58 23.97
N GLY A 213 -7.75 -1.65 24.44
CA GLY A 213 -8.58 -1.64 25.65
C GLY A 213 -10.07 -1.35 25.41
N TYR A 214 -10.59 -1.58 24.20
CA TYR A 214 -12.03 -1.48 23.90
C TYR A 214 -12.60 -2.74 23.24
N PRO A 215 -12.44 -3.91 23.88
CA PRO A 215 -12.89 -5.17 23.29
C PRO A 215 -14.41 -5.29 23.19
N GLY A 216 -15.15 -4.60 24.08
CA GLY A 216 -16.61 -4.70 24.20
C GLY A 216 -17.40 -3.84 23.23
N LEU A 217 -16.76 -2.94 22.47
CA LEU A 217 -17.43 -2.15 21.45
C LEU A 217 -17.75 -3.02 20.23
N ASP A 218 -18.89 -2.77 19.58
CA ASP A 218 -19.18 -3.32 18.26
C ASP A 218 -18.23 -2.74 17.20
N ILE A 219 -18.29 -3.29 16.01
CA ILE A 219 -17.39 -2.95 14.89
C ILE A 219 -17.50 -1.46 14.53
N GLU A 220 -18.73 -0.95 14.39
CA GLU A 220 -18.98 0.42 13.95
C GLU A 220 -18.48 1.43 15.00
N ASN A 221 -18.84 1.23 16.28
CA ASN A 221 -18.38 2.10 17.36
C ASN A 221 -16.86 2.08 17.55
N LYS A 222 -16.18 0.95 17.28
CA LYS A 222 -14.71 0.90 17.25
C LYS A 222 -14.15 1.78 16.15
N CYS A 223 -14.73 1.74 14.94
CA CYS A 223 -14.28 2.56 13.82
C CYS A 223 -14.45 4.06 14.12
N TRP A 224 -15.60 4.46 14.63
CA TRP A 224 -15.84 5.87 15.03
C TRP A 224 -14.88 6.33 16.13
N LEU A 225 -14.62 5.47 17.12
CA LEU A 225 -13.67 5.78 18.20
C LEU A 225 -12.26 5.97 17.67
N ILE A 226 -11.78 5.09 16.78
CA ILE A 226 -10.45 5.17 16.20
C ILE A 226 -10.33 6.40 15.31
N LEU A 227 -11.31 6.65 14.44
CA LEU A 227 -11.36 7.82 13.56
C LEU A 227 -11.21 9.11 14.36
N GLY A 228 -12.03 9.30 15.41
CA GLY A 228 -11.97 10.52 16.23
C GLY A 228 -10.72 10.60 17.11
N LYS A 229 -10.25 9.46 17.66
CA LYS A 229 -9.07 9.44 18.54
C LYS A 229 -7.77 9.83 17.83
N TYR A 230 -7.62 9.46 16.56
CA TYR A 230 -6.42 9.72 15.77
C TYR A 230 -6.59 10.85 14.75
N ASP A 231 -7.73 11.56 14.80
CA ASP A 231 -8.06 12.69 13.92
C ASP A 231 -7.88 12.32 12.43
N LEU A 232 -8.45 11.16 12.07
CA LEU A 232 -8.33 10.64 10.72
C LEU A 232 -9.33 11.33 9.77
N ASP A 233 -8.89 11.58 8.55
CA ASP A 233 -9.78 12.00 7.45
C ASP A 233 -10.70 10.85 7.02
N MET A 234 -10.17 9.62 7.02
CA MET A 234 -10.92 8.42 6.62
C MET A 234 -10.46 7.16 7.37
N LEU A 235 -11.41 6.26 7.63
CA LEU A 235 -11.13 4.90 8.06
C LEU A 235 -11.85 3.93 7.12
N VAL A 236 -11.11 3.05 6.48
CA VAL A 236 -11.60 2.00 5.59
C VAL A 236 -11.59 0.67 6.34
N LEU A 237 -12.76 0.06 6.49
CA LEU A 237 -12.93 -1.27 7.06
C LEU A 237 -13.37 -2.26 5.97
N THR A 238 -12.61 -3.32 5.76
CA THR A 238 -12.97 -4.42 4.87
C THR A 238 -13.38 -5.64 5.68
N CYS A 239 -14.50 -6.29 5.30
CA CYS A 239 -15.07 -7.44 6.00
C CYS A 239 -15.23 -8.65 5.07
N GLY A 240 -14.30 -8.88 4.16
CA GLY A 240 -14.33 -9.99 3.22
C GLY A 240 -15.64 -10.08 2.45
N THR A 241 -16.35 -11.19 2.57
CA THR A 241 -17.66 -11.42 1.92
C THR A 241 -18.80 -10.60 2.51
N ASN A 242 -18.61 -9.97 3.68
CA ASN A 242 -19.62 -9.18 4.38
C ASN A 242 -19.62 -7.68 3.98
N GLY A 243 -18.87 -7.32 2.93
CA GLY A 243 -18.83 -5.95 2.45
C GLY A 243 -17.67 -5.13 3.00
N SER A 244 -17.78 -3.84 2.89
CA SER A 244 -16.80 -2.88 3.38
C SER A 244 -17.46 -1.57 3.78
N TYR A 245 -16.77 -0.81 4.60
CA TYR A 245 -17.22 0.48 5.12
C TYR A 245 -16.12 1.51 4.96
N VAL A 246 -16.51 2.75 4.64
CA VAL A 246 -15.62 3.91 4.70
C VAL A 246 -16.25 4.93 5.62
N PHE A 247 -15.57 5.27 6.69
CA PHE A 247 -15.97 6.27 7.67
C PHE A 247 -15.19 7.55 7.40
N THR A 248 -15.90 8.69 7.41
CA THR A 248 -15.34 10.04 7.40
C THR A 248 -15.96 10.84 8.53
N PRO A 249 -15.43 11.99 8.96
CA PRO A 249 -16.11 12.80 9.97
C PRO A 249 -17.55 13.14 9.57
N GLY A 250 -18.51 12.49 10.22
CA GLY A 250 -19.95 12.76 10.05
C GLY A 250 -20.71 11.86 9.06
N GLU A 251 -20.03 11.01 8.28
CA GLU A 251 -20.74 10.10 7.36
C GLU A 251 -20.06 8.74 7.23
N MET A 252 -20.84 7.75 6.79
CA MET A 252 -20.36 6.39 6.53
C MET A 252 -20.91 5.91 5.19
N SER A 253 -20.04 5.32 4.38
CA SER A 253 -20.39 4.59 3.15
C SER A 253 -20.29 3.09 3.38
N TYR A 254 -21.31 2.33 3.02
CA TYR A 254 -21.29 0.86 3.00
C TYR A 254 -21.41 0.35 1.56
N GLN A 255 -20.61 -0.66 1.21
CA GLN A 255 -20.73 -1.38 -0.05
C GLN A 255 -20.73 -2.88 0.19
N PRO A 256 -21.70 -3.63 -0.35
CA PRO A 256 -21.70 -5.09 -0.30
C PRO A 256 -20.59 -5.66 -1.20
N THR A 257 -20.00 -6.79 -0.79
CA THR A 257 -19.05 -7.51 -1.64
C THR A 257 -19.80 -8.21 -2.79
N PRO A 258 -19.43 -7.95 -4.06
CA PRO A 258 -20.00 -8.68 -5.19
C PRO A 258 -19.68 -10.18 -5.12
N LYS A 259 -20.64 -11.03 -5.50
CA LYS A 259 -20.39 -12.46 -5.62
C LYS A 259 -19.66 -12.72 -6.94
N VAL A 260 -18.47 -13.27 -6.86
CA VAL A 260 -17.64 -13.65 -8.00
C VAL A 260 -17.11 -15.06 -7.83
N GLU A 261 -16.70 -15.68 -8.93
CA GLU A 261 -15.95 -16.94 -8.90
C GLU A 261 -14.50 -16.60 -8.54
N VAL A 262 -14.05 -17.04 -7.36
CA VAL A 262 -12.74 -16.69 -6.80
C VAL A 262 -11.68 -17.63 -7.39
N ALA A 263 -10.67 -17.04 -8.05
CA ALA A 263 -9.46 -17.73 -8.47
C ALA A 263 -8.32 -17.58 -7.47
N ASP A 264 -8.14 -16.35 -6.95
CA ASP A 264 -7.09 -16.00 -5.96
C ASP A 264 -7.57 -14.80 -5.16
N THR A 265 -7.20 -14.69 -3.89
CA THR A 265 -7.52 -13.53 -3.04
C THR A 265 -6.33 -12.62 -2.78
N VAL A 266 -5.14 -13.00 -3.27
CA VAL A 266 -3.92 -12.22 -3.11
C VAL A 266 -4.05 -10.88 -3.82
N GLY A 267 -3.69 -9.80 -3.14
CA GLY A 267 -3.76 -8.44 -3.70
C GLY A 267 -5.16 -7.80 -3.71
N ALA A 268 -6.22 -8.50 -3.28
CA ALA A 268 -7.57 -7.93 -3.23
C ALA A 268 -7.63 -6.67 -2.35
N GLY A 269 -7.03 -6.71 -1.16
CA GLY A 269 -6.92 -5.55 -0.26
C GLY A 269 -6.09 -4.42 -0.86
N ASP A 270 -4.94 -4.76 -1.46
CA ASP A 270 -4.02 -3.80 -2.06
C ASP A 270 -4.65 -3.10 -3.27
N SER A 271 -5.37 -3.85 -4.10
CA SER A 271 -6.12 -3.32 -5.25
C SER A 271 -7.28 -2.42 -4.82
N PHE A 272 -7.98 -2.78 -3.74
CA PHE A 272 -8.97 -1.91 -3.13
C PHE A 272 -8.34 -0.59 -2.71
N THR A 273 -7.25 -0.65 -1.92
CA THR A 273 -6.57 0.53 -1.38
C THR A 273 -6.00 1.41 -2.49
N GLY A 274 -5.36 0.82 -3.51
CA GLY A 274 -4.80 1.54 -4.66
C GLY A 274 -5.88 2.23 -5.51
N THR A 275 -6.99 1.52 -5.76
CA THR A 275 -8.13 2.08 -6.53
C THR A 275 -8.85 3.19 -5.75
N PHE A 276 -9.07 2.98 -4.45
CA PHE A 276 -9.68 3.98 -3.58
C PHE A 276 -8.84 5.26 -3.53
N CYS A 277 -7.54 5.13 -3.27
CA CYS A 277 -6.58 6.23 -3.29
C CYS A 277 -6.64 7.00 -4.62
N ALA A 278 -6.55 6.30 -5.75
CA ALA A 278 -6.59 6.93 -7.07
C ALA A 278 -7.90 7.67 -7.31
N SER A 279 -9.03 7.11 -6.88
CA SER A 279 -10.35 7.72 -7.03
C SER A 279 -10.52 8.99 -6.19
N ILE A 280 -10.03 8.98 -4.94
CA ILE A 280 -10.06 10.17 -4.07
C ILE A 280 -9.14 11.26 -4.62
N LEU A 281 -7.93 10.93 -5.08
CA LEU A 281 -7.01 11.89 -5.71
C LEU A 281 -7.59 12.50 -7.00
N ALA A 282 -8.42 11.75 -7.72
CA ALA A 282 -9.17 12.26 -8.88
C ALA A 282 -10.38 13.13 -8.49
N GLY A 283 -10.62 13.38 -7.21
CA GLY A 283 -11.72 14.23 -6.72
C GLY A 283 -13.07 13.52 -6.70
N MET A 284 -13.14 12.20 -6.75
CA MET A 284 -14.40 11.47 -6.65
C MET A 284 -15.00 11.60 -5.25
N PRO A 285 -16.34 11.66 -5.13
CA PRO A 285 -17.02 11.50 -3.85
C PRO A 285 -16.64 10.17 -3.19
N VAL A 286 -16.53 10.14 -1.86
CA VAL A 286 -16.10 8.95 -1.09
C VAL A 286 -16.94 7.72 -1.43
N SER A 287 -18.27 7.87 -1.53
CA SER A 287 -19.15 6.75 -1.87
C SER A 287 -18.90 6.14 -3.24
N GLU A 288 -18.57 6.94 -4.25
CA GLU A 288 -18.26 6.49 -5.60
C GLU A 288 -16.84 5.87 -5.66
N ALA A 289 -15.87 6.49 -4.98
CA ALA A 289 -14.52 5.93 -4.83
C ALA A 289 -14.57 4.55 -4.15
N HIS A 290 -15.39 4.42 -3.10
CA HIS A 290 -15.63 3.16 -2.38
C HIS A 290 -16.23 2.09 -3.29
N LYS A 291 -17.29 2.43 -4.03
CA LYS A 291 -17.94 1.52 -4.98
C LYS A 291 -16.98 1.04 -6.06
N ARG A 292 -16.16 1.94 -6.62
CA ARG A 292 -15.13 1.58 -7.61
C ARG A 292 -14.07 0.65 -7.00
N ALA A 293 -13.59 0.92 -5.79
CA ALA A 293 -12.61 0.09 -5.11
C ALA A 293 -13.12 -1.34 -4.87
N VAL A 294 -14.38 -1.48 -4.44
CA VAL A 294 -15.05 -2.79 -4.29
C VAL A 294 -15.15 -3.54 -5.62
N LYS A 295 -15.54 -2.85 -6.69
CA LYS A 295 -15.64 -3.44 -8.05
C LYS A 295 -14.28 -3.97 -8.53
N VAL A 296 -13.22 -3.20 -8.37
CA VAL A 296 -11.87 -3.59 -8.77
C VAL A 296 -11.34 -4.73 -7.91
N SER A 297 -11.49 -4.67 -6.61
CA SER A 297 -11.08 -5.74 -5.70
C SER A 297 -11.77 -7.06 -6.01
N ALA A 298 -13.08 -7.02 -6.29
CA ALA A 298 -13.83 -8.21 -6.71
C ALA A 298 -13.32 -8.77 -8.06
N TYR A 299 -12.99 -7.91 -9.03
CA TYR A 299 -12.37 -8.35 -10.27
C TYR A 299 -11.00 -9.01 -10.03
N VAL A 300 -10.16 -8.41 -9.20
CA VAL A 300 -8.83 -8.98 -8.87
C VAL A 300 -8.97 -10.39 -8.29
N CYS A 301 -9.97 -10.63 -7.45
CA CYS A 301 -10.25 -11.97 -6.91
C CYS A 301 -10.59 -13.01 -8.00
N THR A 302 -11.00 -12.61 -9.19
CA THR A 302 -11.26 -13.54 -10.32
C THR A 302 -10.01 -13.86 -11.15
N GLN A 303 -8.87 -13.24 -10.82
CA GLN A 303 -7.62 -13.37 -11.56
C GLN A 303 -6.56 -14.11 -10.73
N ASN A 304 -5.55 -14.66 -11.40
CA ASN A 304 -4.40 -15.24 -10.73
C ASN A 304 -3.36 -14.18 -10.40
N GLY A 305 -2.92 -14.14 -9.14
CA GLY A 305 -1.88 -13.24 -8.63
C GLY A 305 -2.37 -11.82 -8.34
N ALA A 306 -1.52 -11.05 -7.67
CA ALA A 306 -1.88 -9.78 -7.05
C ALA A 306 -1.97 -8.57 -8.00
N MET A 307 -1.36 -8.64 -9.18
CA MET A 307 -1.21 -7.50 -10.09
C MET A 307 -1.78 -7.79 -11.50
N PRO A 308 -3.07 -8.15 -11.66
CA PRO A 308 -3.67 -8.29 -12.98
C PRO A 308 -3.88 -6.94 -13.64
N VAL A 309 -3.80 -6.91 -14.97
CA VAL A 309 -4.16 -5.72 -15.77
C VAL A 309 -5.67 -5.55 -15.75
N LEU A 310 -6.14 -4.36 -15.39
CA LEU A 310 -7.56 -4.04 -15.32
C LEU A 310 -8.11 -3.70 -16.70
N PRO A 311 -9.20 -4.36 -17.15
CA PRO A 311 -9.93 -3.93 -18.34
C PRO A 311 -10.52 -2.52 -18.19
N GLU A 312 -10.72 -1.81 -19.31
CA GLU A 312 -11.23 -0.43 -19.27
C GLU A 312 -12.65 -0.32 -18.68
N GLU A 313 -13.48 -1.36 -18.84
CA GLU A 313 -14.83 -1.43 -18.24
C GLU A 313 -14.79 -1.59 -16.71
N ILE A 314 -13.70 -2.10 -16.17
CA ILE A 314 -13.51 -2.23 -14.72
C ILE A 314 -13.00 -0.92 -14.12
N LYS A 315 -12.20 -0.15 -14.87
CA LYS A 315 -11.67 1.15 -14.44
C LYS A 315 -12.73 2.26 -14.38
N LYS A 316 -13.82 2.10 -15.13
CA LYS A 316 -14.97 3.02 -15.12
C LYS A 316 -15.89 2.74 -13.93
#